data_663eb75fe7d94ca81a43673d360ef928
#
_entry.id   663eb75fe7d94ca81a43673d360ef928
#
_cell.length_a   1.000
_cell.length_b   1.000
_cell.length_c   1.000
_cell.angle_alpha   90.00
_cell.angle_beta   90.00
_cell.angle_gamma   90.00
#
_symmetry.space_group_name_H-M   'P 1'
#
loop_
_entity.id
_entity.type
_entity.pdbx_description
1 polymer ?
#
loop_
_entity_poly.entity_id
_entity_poly.type
_entity_poly.pdbx_seq_one_letter_code
_entity_poly.pdbx_strand_id
1 'polypeptide(L)'
;MSTLEMRQLNSLSKQHIYQPMRQLARARVLGQLFQVAISVALLPLDNTILVTVLAWCYLSSFVSLNTTRRREVIRDVQFRPKTILVTGVNTPYGLRVARIWYNEGHRVVGADITESRFASGESKSMALVAYYRIPKPQYVSRLLDIVLREKVDIWIPCSQDASVADDSTAKQAIESRTSCKCITLDPQLSSQWSQSDSFLQYLTDQGLPAVENHQVLSRDSIHKILHRSPTKTYHIRQSAPAVDLNKTIVLPKRTLSLTYLEVSEIQISKDSPWLMQQHARLGEFTADLIVIRGHVVAIMIRPANRESVWGSSPLNNGLAATIHRVIEKFASKGGSRINGHFSVRLMVDEERISNSVRYEVRIADCTQGAATVTHLLQKISSRSLVNGYLAIISKEDVPKTSVDVLSFRVDFSSRLTQLPSLYLNVNGFAERVISPTLRSVVQNIDKKLDEADNILLFWANWRFAFMDPLPWWWHAHVYSPLTQLDQVLDSIKQACAS
;
A
#
# COMPACT_ATOMS: atom_id res chain seq x y z
N MET A 1 -13.91 -55.13 24.18
CA MET A 1 -14.61 -54.30 23.19
C MET A 1 -14.53 -54.99 21.84
N SER A 2 -15.65 -55.31 21.25
CA SER A 2 -15.69 -56.05 19.98
C SER A 2 -15.34 -55.13 18.80
N THR A 3 -14.77 -55.69 17.76
CA THR A 3 -14.42 -55.00 16.50
C THR A 3 -15.63 -54.31 15.87
N LEU A 4 -16.84 -54.70 16.20
CA LEU A 4 -18.10 -54.09 15.80
C LEU A 4 -18.36 -52.75 16.53
N GLU A 5 -18.05 -52.66 17.84
CA GLU A 5 -18.21 -51.38 18.60
C GLU A 5 -17.23 -50.33 18.16
N MET A 6 -15.99 -50.68 17.81
CA MET A 6 -15.00 -49.77 17.26
C MET A 6 -15.39 -49.26 15.85
N ARG A 7 -16.04 -50.07 15.02
CA ARG A 7 -16.58 -49.62 13.71
C ARG A 7 -17.77 -48.68 13.86
N GLN A 8 -18.64 -48.91 14.83
CA GLN A 8 -19.76 -48.02 15.11
C GLN A 8 -19.32 -46.67 15.70
N LEU A 9 -18.36 -46.66 16.63
CA LEU A 9 -17.78 -45.41 17.15
C LEU A 9 -17.04 -44.59 16.08
N ASN A 10 -16.31 -45.24 15.18
CA ASN A 10 -15.67 -44.57 14.05
C ASN A 10 -16.68 -44.04 13.02
N SER A 11 -17.82 -44.68 12.82
CA SER A 11 -18.86 -44.20 11.93
C SER A 11 -19.62 -43.03 12.54
N LEU A 12 -19.91 -43.06 13.83
CA LEU A 12 -20.55 -41.95 14.55
C LEU A 12 -19.65 -40.71 14.66
N SER A 13 -18.34 -40.91 14.92
CA SER A 13 -17.39 -39.77 14.94
C SER A 13 -17.21 -39.14 13.57
N LYS A 14 -17.20 -39.92 12.50
CA LYS A 14 -17.17 -39.40 11.13
C LYS A 14 -18.46 -38.63 10.78
N GLN A 15 -19.63 -39.14 11.15
CA GLN A 15 -20.89 -38.43 10.90
C GLN A 15 -20.98 -37.10 11.65
N HIS A 16 -20.51 -37.01 12.89
CA HIS A 16 -20.50 -35.76 13.67
C HIS A 16 -19.55 -34.68 13.13
N ILE A 17 -18.46 -35.08 12.48
CA ILE A 17 -17.51 -34.13 11.87
C ILE A 17 -17.96 -33.73 10.45
N TYR A 18 -18.59 -34.63 9.69
CA TYR A 18 -19.02 -34.35 8.31
C TYR A 18 -20.27 -33.47 8.21
N GLN A 19 -21.18 -33.48 9.19
CA GLN A 19 -22.36 -32.63 9.16
C GLN A 19 -22.07 -31.12 9.24
N PRO A 20 -21.23 -30.62 10.16
CA PRO A 20 -20.90 -29.18 10.19
C PRO A 20 -20.11 -28.73 8.96
N MET A 21 -19.24 -29.57 8.40
CA MET A 21 -18.51 -29.23 7.17
C MET A 21 -19.44 -29.12 5.94
N ARG A 22 -20.45 -29.98 5.83
CA ARG A 22 -21.49 -29.88 4.77
C ARG A 22 -22.36 -28.65 4.94
N GLN A 23 -22.68 -28.25 6.15
CA GLN A 23 -23.47 -27.04 6.43
C GLN A 23 -22.64 -25.78 6.09
N LEU A 24 -21.37 -25.73 6.45
CA LEU A 24 -20.46 -24.64 6.09
C LEU A 24 -20.23 -24.53 4.56
N ALA A 25 -20.10 -25.66 3.87
CA ALA A 25 -19.99 -25.67 2.41
C ALA A 25 -21.29 -25.13 1.74
N ARG A 26 -22.45 -25.55 2.21
CA ARG A 26 -23.75 -25.04 1.73
C ARG A 26 -23.93 -23.55 2.00
N ALA A 27 -23.53 -23.08 3.18
CA ALA A 27 -23.60 -21.66 3.52
C ALA A 27 -22.68 -20.81 2.61
N ARG A 28 -21.49 -21.31 2.26
CA ARG A 28 -20.59 -20.64 1.30
C ARG A 28 -21.20 -20.56 -0.09
N VAL A 29 -21.72 -21.68 -0.61
CA VAL A 29 -22.39 -21.71 -1.92
C VAL A 29 -23.57 -20.76 -1.98
N LEU A 30 -24.42 -20.75 -0.94
CA LEU A 30 -25.55 -19.82 -0.85
C LEU A 30 -25.08 -18.36 -0.81
N GLY A 31 -24.01 -18.04 -0.06
CA GLY A 31 -23.42 -16.72 -0.02
C GLY A 31 -22.90 -16.26 -1.39
N GLN A 32 -22.23 -17.16 -2.15
CA GLN A 32 -21.74 -16.89 -3.50
C GLN A 32 -22.89 -16.65 -4.49
N LEU A 33 -23.93 -17.48 -4.45
CA LEU A 33 -25.11 -17.31 -5.28
C LEU A 33 -25.88 -16.01 -4.95
N PHE A 34 -25.95 -15.65 -3.68
CA PHE A 34 -26.55 -14.40 -3.23
C PHE A 34 -25.76 -13.17 -3.76
N GLN A 35 -24.45 -13.21 -3.75
CA GLN A 35 -23.63 -12.15 -4.33
C GLN A 35 -23.82 -12.02 -5.84
N VAL A 36 -23.93 -13.14 -6.56
CA VAL A 36 -24.29 -13.14 -8.00
C VAL A 36 -25.67 -12.51 -8.22
N ALA A 37 -26.67 -12.89 -7.41
CA ALA A 37 -28.01 -12.32 -7.49
C ALA A 37 -28.01 -10.79 -7.23
N ILE A 38 -27.26 -10.30 -6.24
CA ILE A 38 -27.11 -8.87 -6.00
C ILE A 38 -26.47 -8.18 -7.21
N SER A 39 -25.43 -8.75 -7.80
CA SER A 39 -24.79 -8.18 -9.00
C SER A 39 -25.77 -8.04 -10.15
N VAL A 40 -26.60 -9.05 -10.38
CA VAL A 40 -27.65 -9.00 -11.43
C VAL A 40 -28.73 -7.96 -11.10
N ALA A 41 -29.15 -7.87 -9.82
CA ALA A 41 -30.16 -6.91 -9.39
C ALA A 41 -29.68 -5.45 -9.50
N LEU A 42 -28.40 -5.18 -9.24
CA LEU A 42 -27.81 -3.84 -9.35
C LEU A 42 -27.40 -3.47 -10.80
N LEU A 43 -27.36 -4.42 -11.71
CA LEU A 43 -26.92 -4.21 -13.10
C LEU A 43 -27.62 -3.05 -13.81
N PRO A 44 -28.97 -2.84 -13.72
CA PRO A 44 -29.62 -1.71 -14.38
C PRO A 44 -29.17 -0.35 -13.82
N LEU A 45 -28.99 -0.25 -12.48
CA LEU A 45 -28.53 0.96 -11.83
C LEU A 45 -27.08 1.27 -12.23
N ASP A 46 -26.20 0.28 -12.15
CA ASP A 46 -24.79 0.44 -12.46
C ASP A 46 -24.55 0.68 -13.95
N ASN A 47 -25.41 0.15 -14.82
CA ASN A 47 -25.40 0.50 -16.25
C ASN A 47 -25.78 1.96 -16.49
N THR A 48 -26.77 2.49 -15.79
CA THR A 48 -27.13 3.90 -15.93
C THR A 48 -26.01 4.82 -15.45
N ILE A 49 -25.34 4.46 -14.34
CA ILE A 49 -24.15 5.18 -13.86
C ILE A 49 -23.03 5.10 -14.92
N LEU A 50 -22.72 3.90 -15.42
CA LEU A 50 -21.68 3.71 -16.43
C LEU A 50 -21.94 4.56 -17.68
N VAL A 51 -23.14 4.47 -18.25
CA VAL A 51 -23.53 5.21 -19.46
C VAL A 51 -23.45 6.72 -19.23
N THR A 52 -23.95 7.20 -18.07
CA THR A 52 -23.90 8.60 -17.72
C THR A 52 -22.45 9.11 -17.61
N VAL A 53 -21.57 8.34 -16.94
CA VAL A 53 -20.15 8.70 -16.79
C VAL A 53 -19.44 8.65 -18.14
N LEU A 54 -19.67 7.62 -18.96
CA LEU A 54 -19.06 7.52 -20.30
C LEU A 54 -19.57 8.63 -21.23
N ALA A 55 -20.86 8.97 -21.18
CA ALA A 55 -21.42 10.10 -21.91
C ALA A 55 -20.77 11.42 -21.46
N TRP A 56 -20.58 11.62 -20.16
CA TRP A 56 -19.83 12.76 -19.63
C TRP A 56 -18.39 12.79 -20.13
N CYS A 57 -17.68 11.68 -20.06
CA CYS A 57 -16.30 11.56 -20.57
C CYS A 57 -16.23 11.87 -22.08
N TYR A 58 -17.21 11.40 -22.86
CA TYR A 58 -17.31 11.67 -24.30
C TYR A 58 -17.58 13.16 -24.56
N LEU A 59 -18.58 13.74 -23.90
CA LEU A 59 -18.92 15.16 -24.04
C LEU A 59 -17.76 16.06 -23.56
N SER A 60 -17.14 15.73 -22.45
CA SER A 60 -15.99 16.47 -21.94
C SER A 60 -14.77 16.35 -22.86
N SER A 61 -14.59 15.21 -23.53
CA SER A 61 -13.54 15.04 -24.55
C SER A 61 -13.79 15.91 -25.77
N PHE A 62 -15.06 16.08 -26.17
CA PHE A 62 -15.47 16.96 -27.25
C PHE A 62 -15.26 18.44 -26.91
N VAL A 63 -15.59 18.82 -25.67
CA VAL A 63 -15.40 20.17 -25.15
C VAL A 63 -13.92 20.45 -24.80
N SER A 64 -13.02 19.52 -25.05
CA SER A 64 -11.55 19.65 -24.83
C SER A 64 -11.11 19.81 -23.38
N LEU A 65 -11.92 19.35 -22.42
CA LEU A 65 -11.75 19.72 -21.03
C LEU A 65 -10.99 18.66 -20.21
N ASN A 66 -11.32 17.40 -20.40
CA ASN A 66 -10.75 16.30 -19.62
C ASN A 66 -9.45 15.74 -20.19
N THR A 67 -9.24 15.93 -21.47
CA THR A 67 -7.99 15.52 -22.12
C THR A 67 -6.96 16.65 -22.13
N THR A 68 -7.26 17.79 -21.50
CA THR A 68 -6.41 18.98 -21.55
C THR A 68 -5.02 18.69 -21.03
N ARG A 69 -4.87 18.07 -19.84
CA ARG A 69 -3.56 17.83 -19.27
C ARG A 69 -2.73 16.83 -20.08
N ARG A 70 -3.29 15.66 -20.40
CA ARG A 70 -2.63 14.70 -21.26
C ARG A 70 -2.31 15.27 -22.65
N ARG A 71 -3.24 16.00 -23.24
CA ARG A 71 -3.05 16.65 -24.54
C ARG A 71 -2.05 17.80 -24.47
N GLU A 72 -2.09 18.62 -23.42
CA GLU A 72 -1.11 19.68 -23.18
C GLU A 72 0.31 19.13 -23.08
N VAL A 73 0.50 18.08 -22.27
CA VAL A 73 1.80 17.45 -22.11
C VAL A 73 2.28 16.79 -23.41
N ILE A 74 1.39 16.10 -24.14
CA ILE A 74 1.77 15.46 -25.41
C ILE A 74 2.07 16.49 -26.52
N ARG A 75 1.47 17.69 -26.46
CA ARG A 75 1.75 18.79 -27.41
C ARG A 75 3.09 19.49 -27.16
N ASP A 76 3.66 19.30 -25.99
CA ASP A 76 4.99 19.85 -25.69
C ASP A 76 6.04 19.14 -26.56
N VAL A 77 6.74 19.92 -27.39
CA VAL A 77 7.77 19.42 -28.32
C VAL A 77 8.92 18.74 -27.58
N GLN A 78 9.17 19.11 -26.33
CA GLN A 78 10.22 18.53 -25.50
C GLN A 78 9.76 17.27 -24.77
N PHE A 79 8.46 17.00 -24.73
CA PHE A 79 7.93 15.84 -24.02
C PHE A 79 8.29 14.53 -24.75
N ARG A 80 8.94 13.63 -24.05
CA ARG A 80 9.26 12.28 -24.51
C ARG A 80 8.50 11.25 -23.67
N PRO A 81 7.43 10.64 -24.22
CA PRO A 81 6.68 9.66 -23.48
C PRO A 81 7.56 8.45 -23.12
N LYS A 82 7.47 8.02 -21.87
CA LYS A 82 8.14 6.82 -21.37
C LYS A 82 7.16 5.66 -21.32
N THR A 83 7.68 4.43 -21.44
CA THR A 83 6.91 3.21 -21.24
C THR A 83 7.09 2.72 -19.81
N ILE A 84 6.00 2.66 -19.06
CA ILE A 84 6.00 2.30 -17.65
C ILE A 84 5.30 0.95 -17.49
N LEU A 85 5.95 0.00 -16.84
CA LEU A 85 5.33 -1.25 -16.42
C LEU A 85 4.92 -1.14 -14.96
N VAL A 86 3.65 -1.38 -14.68
CA VAL A 86 3.11 -1.46 -13.33
C VAL A 86 2.64 -2.88 -13.08
N THR A 87 3.26 -3.58 -12.14
CA THR A 87 2.78 -4.89 -11.68
C THR A 87 1.87 -4.70 -10.47
N GLY A 88 0.86 -5.58 -10.30
CA GLY A 88 -0.11 -5.42 -9.23
C GLY A 88 -1.15 -4.34 -9.52
N VAL A 89 -1.58 -4.20 -10.77
CA VAL A 89 -2.67 -3.29 -11.15
C VAL A 89 -3.99 -3.70 -10.48
N ASN A 90 -4.11 -4.96 -10.08
CA ASN A 90 -5.21 -5.49 -9.27
C ASN A 90 -5.21 -4.98 -7.81
N THR A 91 -4.31 -4.08 -7.45
CA THR A 91 -4.25 -3.41 -6.14
C THR A 91 -4.69 -1.94 -6.23
N PRO A 92 -5.18 -1.35 -5.13
CA PRO A 92 -5.55 0.07 -5.11
C PRO A 92 -4.40 0.98 -5.51
N TYR A 93 -3.19 0.69 -5.02
CA TYR A 93 -2.00 1.47 -5.32
C TYR A 93 -1.61 1.34 -6.80
N GLY A 94 -1.53 0.10 -7.31
CA GLY A 94 -1.09 -0.16 -8.68
C GLY A 94 -1.99 0.48 -9.74
N LEU A 95 -3.31 0.33 -9.62
CA LEU A 95 -4.25 0.96 -10.55
C LEU A 95 -4.19 2.48 -10.47
N ARG A 96 -4.04 3.06 -9.27
CA ARG A 96 -3.92 4.51 -9.11
C ARG A 96 -2.64 5.04 -9.75
N VAL A 97 -1.50 4.37 -9.53
CA VAL A 97 -0.23 4.72 -10.17
C VAL A 97 -0.33 4.63 -11.69
N ALA A 98 -0.97 3.58 -12.23
CA ALA A 98 -1.19 3.44 -13.67
C ALA A 98 -1.99 4.63 -14.25
N ARG A 99 -3.09 5.02 -13.58
CA ARG A 99 -3.91 6.18 -13.97
C ARG A 99 -3.12 7.50 -13.91
N ILE A 100 -2.31 7.69 -12.87
CA ILE A 100 -1.46 8.88 -12.72
C ILE A 100 -0.49 9.02 -13.90
N TRP A 101 0.23 7.94 -14.22
CA TRP A 101 1.17 7.93 -15.34
C TRP A 101 0.50 8.16 -16.70
N TYR A 102 -0.68 7.56 -16.90
CA TYR A 102 -1.47 7.77 -18.10
C TYR A 102 -1.89 9.25 -18.26
N ASN A 103 -2.37 9.87 -17.19
CA ASN A 103 -2.79 11.27 -17.20
C ASN A 103 -1.63 12.25 -17.48
N GLU A 104 -0.41 11.91 -17.06
CA GLU A 104 0.82 12.65 -17.38
C GLU A 104 1.40 12.32 -18.77
N GLY A 105 0.64 11.67 -19.65
CA GLY A 105 1.01 11.48 -21.06
C GLY A 105 1.83 10.23 -21.37
N HIS A 106 2.23 9.45 -20.39
CA HIS A 106 3.08 8.29 -20.57
C HIS A 106 2.32 7.06 -21.08
N ARG A 107 3.04 6.06 -21.58
CA ARG A 107 2.52 4.77 -21.99
C ARG A 107 2.59 3.79 -20.82
N VAL A 108 1.46 3.22 -20.42
CA VAL A 108 1.39 2.33 -19.27
C VAL A 108 1.03 0.92 -19.69
N VAL A 109 1.82 -0.04 -19.23
CA VAL A 109 1.60 -1.48 -19.38
C VAL A 109 1.28 -2.04 -18.01
N GLY A 110 0.20 -2.79 -17.88
CA GLY A 110 -0.20 -3.45 -16.64
C GLY A 110 0.17 -4.93 -16.64
N ALA A 111 0.52 -5.46 -15.48
CA ALA A 111 0.69 -6.90 -15.31
C ALA A 111 0.28 -7.33 -13.90
N ASP A 112 -0.36 -8.50 -13.79
CA ASP A 112 -0.78 -9.07 -12.52
C ASP A 112 -0.43 -10.54 -12.42
N ILE A 113 -0.09 -10.96 -11.20
CA ILE A 113 0.04 -12.37 -10.87
C ILE A 113 -1.37 -12.92 -10.69
N THR A 114 -1.77 -13.83 -11.55
CA THR A 114 -3.09 -14.46 -11.44
C THR A 114 -3.14 -15.82 -12.11
N GLU A 115 -3.84 -16.74 -11.46
CA GLU A 115 -4.18 -18.05 -12.00
C GLU A 115 -5.62 -18.09 -12.54
N SER A 116 -6.37 -17.00 -12.35
CA SER A 116 -7.76 -16.92 -12.83
C SER A 116 -7.85 -17.05 -14.35
N ARG A 117 -8.86 -17.79 -14.81
CA ARG A 117 -9.18 -17.92 -16.23
C ARG A 117 -9.83 -16.67 -16.81
N PHE A 118 -10.45 -15.86 -15.97
CA PHE A 118 -11.20 -14.67 -16.36
C PHE A 118 -10.32 -13.43 -16.35
N ALA A 119 -10.61 -12.50 -17.25
CA ALA A 119 -9.95 -11.21 -17.30
C ALA A 119 -10.44 -10.33 -16.12
N SER A 120 -9.51 -9.83 -15.32
CA SER A 120 -9.81 -8.94 -14.20
C SER A 120 -10.42 -7.62 -14.68
N GLY A 121 -11.12 -6.93 -13.78
CA GLY A 121 -11.69 -5.61 -14.08
C GLY A 121 -10.64 -4.59 -14.47
N GLU A 122 -9.52 -4.62 -13.81
CA GLU A 122 -8.39 -3.71 -14.00
C GLU A 122 -7.79 -3.81 -15.41
N SER A 123 -7.87 -5.00 -16.04
CA SER A 123 -7.44 -5.20 -17.44
C SER A 123 -8.22 -4.34 -18.45
N LYS A 124 -9.38 -3.80 -18.04
CA LYS A 124 -10.24 -2.93 -18.85
C LYS A 124 -10.01 -1.45 -18.61
N SER A 125 -9.03 -1.09 -17.78
CA SER A 125 -8.68 0.30 -17.54
C SER A 125 -8.22 0.99 -18.83
N MET A 126 -8.76 2.18 -19.08
CA MET A 126 -8.35 3.03 -20.20
C MET A 126 -6.90 3.55 -20.01
N ALA A 127 -6.38 3.48 -18.81
CA ALA A 127 -5.00 3.87 -18.52
C ALA A 127 -3.97 2.87 -19.06
N LEU A 128 -4.37 1.63 -19.39
CA LEU A 128 -3.49 0.57 -19.83
C LEU A 128 -3.51 0.40 -21.34
N VAL A 129 -2.35 0.47 -21.98
CA VAL A 129 -2.20 0.17 -23.41
C VAL A 129 -2.13 -1.35 -23.65
N ALA A 130 -1.54 -2.08 -22.69
CA ALA A 130 -1.47 -3.54 -22.72
C ALA A 130 -1.58 -4.08 -21.29
N TYR A 131 -2.11 -5.30 -21.17
CA TYR A 131 -2.24 -5.99 -19.89
C TYR A 131 -1.79 -7.44 -20.01
N TYR A 132 -0.97 -7.90 -19.08
CA TYR A 132 -0.40 -9.23 -19.05
C TYR A 132 -0.75 -9.97 -17.76
N ARG A 133 -1.06 -11.25 -17.91
CA ARG A 133 -1.23 -12.19 -16.80
C ARG A 133 0.05 -12.99 -16.63
N ILE A 134 0.57 -13.04 -15.42
CA ILE A 134 1.81 -13.71 -15.09
C ILE A 134 1.51 -14.87 -14.13
N PRO A 135 1.80 -16.11 -14.50
CA PRO A 135 1.75 -17.23 -13.56
C PRO A 135 2.83 -17.06 -12.49
N LYS A 136 2.48 -17.27 -11.22
CA LYS A 136 3.41 -17.10 -10.09
C LYS A 136 4.73 -17.86 -10.25
N PRO A 137 4.75 -19.14 -10.68
CA PRO A 137 6.00 -19.88 -10.84
C PRO A 137 6.95 -19.31 -11.90
N GLN A 138 6.44 -18.55 -12.86
CA GLN A 138 7.20 -17.98 -13.96
C GLN A 138 7.36 -16.45 -13.85
N TYR A 139 7.19 -15.89 -12.64
CA TYR A 139 7.12 -14.45 -12.43
C TYR A 139 8.30 -13.71 -13.03
N VAL A 140 9.53 -14.06 -12.65
CA VAL A 140 10.76 -13.36 -13.09
C VAL A 140 10.98 -13.48 -14.60
N SER A 141 10.82 -14.67 -15.17
CA SER A 141 11.06 -14.90 -16.60
C SER A 141 10.03 -14.18 -17.48
N ARG A 142 8.75 -14.26 -17.12
CA ARG A 142 7.67 -13.58 -17.87
C ARG A 142 7.76 -12.07 -17.75
N LEU A 143 8.15 -11.57 -16.57
CA LEU A 143 8.35 -10.14 -16.38
C LEU A 143 9.47 -9.60 -17.28
N LEU A 144 10.59 -10.33 -17.39
CA LEU A 144 11.68 -9.97 -18.29
C LEU A 144 11.22 -9.98 -19.77
N ASP A 145 10.44 -10.99 -20.19
CA ASP A 145 9.89 -11.05 -21.53
C ASP A 145 8.99 -9.84 -21.86
N ILE A 146 8.15 -9.43 -20.89
CA ILE A 146 7.29 -8.24 -21.04
C ILE A 146 8.15 -6.97 -21.16
N VAL A 147 9.16 -6.81 -20.32
CA VAL A 147 10.06 -5.65 -20.35
C VAL A 147 10.77 -5.53 -21.71
N LEU A 148 11.27 -6.63 -22.25
CA LEU A 148 11.92 -6.66 -23.56
C LEU A 148 10.93 -6.37 -24.71
N ARG A 149 9.77 -7.01 -24.68
CA ARG A 149 8.73 -6.87 -25.70
C ARG A 149 8.17 -5.47 -25.79
N GLU A 150 7.85 -4.87 -24.65
CA GLU A 150 7.19 -3.57 -24.55
C GLU A 150 8.20 -2.41 -24.50
N LYS A 151 9.50 -2.70 -24.45
CA LYS A 151 10.59 -1.73 -24.33
C LYS A 151 10.37 -0.79 -23.14
N VAL A 152 10.21 -1.39 -21.97
CA VAL A 152 9.88 -0.68 -20.74
C VAL A 152 11.06 0.17 -20.28
N ASP A 153 10.80 1.44 -19.94
CA ASP A 153 11.78 2.37 -19.37
C ASP A 153 11.87 2.24 -17.85
N ILE A 154 10.70 2.12 -17.17
CA ILE A 154 10.60 2.02 -15.72
C ILE A 154 9.62 0.91 -15.34
N TRP A 155 10.02 0.09 -14.39
CA TRP A 155 9.15 -0.89 -13.74
C TRP A 155 8.85 -0.48 -12.30
N ILE A 156 7.55 -0.45 -11.94
CA ILE A 156 7.04 -0.11 -10.61
C ILE A 156 6.31 -1.34 -10.05
N PRO A 157 6.91 -2.09 -9.10
CA PRO A 157 6.26 -3.23 -8.46
C PRO A 157 5.23 -2.74 -7.43
N CYS A 158 3.96 -3.11 -7.66
CA CYS A 158 2.84 -2.83 -6.76
C CYS A 158 2.07 -4.09 -6.38
N SER A 159 2.53 -5.27 -6.81
CA SER A 159 1.86 -6.54 -6.52
C SER A 159 1.96 -6.88 -5.03
N GLN A 160 0.86 -7.42 -4.49
CA GLN A 160 0.83 -8.03 -3.16
C GLN A 160 1.06 -9.54 -3.21
N ASP A 161 0.96 -10.14 -4.39
CA ASP A 161 1.09 -11.57 -4.62
C ASP A 161 2.54 -12.00 -4.88
N ALA A 162 3.40 -11.06 -5.30
CA ALA A 162 4.85 -11.23 -5.36
C ALA A 162 5.47 -10.96 -3.99
N SER A 163 6.46 -11.76 -3.61
CA SER A 163 7.28 -11.43 -2.45
C SER A 163 8.29 -10.32 -2.80
N VAL A 164 8.75 -9.60 -1.79
CA VAL A 164 9.81 -8.59 -1.96
C VAL A 164 11.10 -9.23 -2.50
N ALA A 165 11.35 -10.50 -2.16
CA ALA A 165 12.47 -11.28 -2.69
C ALA A 165 12.32 -11.57 -4.18
N ASP A 166 11.09 -11.90 -4.65
CA ASP A 166 10.81 -12.12 -6.07
C ASP A 166 11.03 -10.82 -6.87
N ASP A 167 10.52 -9.69 -6.36
CA ASP A 167 10.70 -8.37 -6.99
C ASP A 167 12.18 -7.96 -7.07
N SER A 168 12.95 -8.20 -6.03
CA SER A 168 14.37 -7.88 -6.02
C SER A 168 15.19 -8.76 -6.97
N THR A 169 14.83 -10.06 -7.07
CA THR A 169 15.42 -11.00 -8.02
C THR A 169 15.06 -10.60 -9.47
N ALA A 170 13.81 -10.21 -9.70
CA ALA A 170 13.36 -9.71 -10.99
C ALA A 170 14.11 -8.42 -11.39
N LYS A 171 14.34 -7.49 -10.46
CA LYS A 171 15.17 -6.30 -10.69
C LYS A 171 16.55 -6.67 -11.19
N GLN A 172 17.23 -7.58 -10.51
CA GLN A 172 18.56 -8.02 -10.89
C GLN A 172 18.57 -8.60 -12.31
N ALA A 173 17.57 -9.43 -12.65
CA ALA A 173 17.45 -10.02 -13.98
C ALA A 173 17.17 -8.97 -15.07
N ILE A 174 16.33 -7.98 -14.78
CA ILE A 174 15.91 -6.93 -15.72
C ILE A 174 17.06 -5.93 -15.94
N GLU A 175 17.62 -5.36 -14.88
CA GLU A 175 18.66 -4.32 -14.99
C GLU A 175 19.99 -4.85 -15.55
N SER A 176 20.26 -6.17 -15.42
CA SER A 176 21.43 -6.79 -16.02
C SER A 176 21.33 -7.02 -17.54
N ARG A 177 20.09 -7.07 -18.09
CA ARG A 177 19.84 -7.42 -19.50
C ARG A 177 19.19 -6.31 -20.31
N THR A 178 18.70 -5.26 -19.64
CA THR A 178 17.95 -4.17 -20.27
C THR A 178 18.36 -2.81 -19.69
N SER A 179 17.95 -1.72 -20.35
CA SER A 179 18.10 -0.36 -19.82
C SER A 179 16.96 0.05 -18.85
N CYS A 180 15.99 -0.81 -18.61
CA CYS A 180 14.88 -0.56 -17.72
C CYS A 180 15.37 -0.31 -16.29
N LYS A 181 14.78 0.67 -15.62
CA LYS A 181 15.05 0.98 -14.21
C LYS A 181 13.91 0.48 -13.33
N CYS A 182 14.27 -0.15 -12.21
CA CYS A 182 13.33 -0.82 -11.33
C CYS A 182 13.18 -0.06 -10.00
N ILE A 183 11.94 0.22 -9.59
CA ILE A 183 11.62 0.92 -8.33
C ILE A 183 11.49 -0.11 -7.19
N THR A 184 12.57 -0.80 -6.90
CA THR A 184 12.67 -1.75 -5.78
C THR A 184 14.12 -1.88 -5.33
N LEU A 185 14.35 -2.49 -4.17
CA LEU A 185 15.69 -2.72 -3.63
C LEU A 185 16.46 -3.81 -4.39
N ASP A 186 17.76 -3.79 -4.25
CA ASP A 186 18.63 -4.88 -4.68
C ASP A 186 18.44 -6.11 -3.78
N PRO A 187 18.69 -7.35 -4.27
CA PRO A 187 18.48 -8.57 -3.49
C PRO A 187 19.22 -8.58 -2.13
N GLN A 188 20.43 -8.03 -2.08
CA GLN A 188 21.23 -7.97 -0.85
C GLN A 188 20.57 -7.06 0.19
N LEU A 189 20.19 -5.84 -0.18
CA LEU A 189 19.52 -4.90 0.73
C LEU A 189 18.14 -5.39 1.09
N SER A 190 17.41 -5.97 0.13
CA SER A 190 16.07 -6.51 0.37
C SER A 190 16.08 -7.61 1.41
N SER A 191 17.01 -8.57 1.31
CA SER A 191 17.14 -9.65 2.30
C SER A 191 17.56 -9.13 3.67
N GLN A 192 18.50 -8.18 3.72
CA GLN A 192 18.97 -7.55 4.95
C GLN A 192 17.85 -6.79 5.68
N TRP A 193 16.96 -6.12 4.93
CA TRP A 193 15.86 -5.34 5.50
C TRP A 193 14.60 -6.16 5.79
N SER A 194 14.53 -7.41 5.31
CA SER A 194 13.38 -8.29 5.55
C SER A 194 13.36 -8.87 6.97
N GLN A 195 14.51 -8.91 7.65
CA GLN A 195 14.65 -9.40 9.01
C GLN A 195 14.92 -8.23 9.96
N SER A 196 14.11 -8.11 11.01
CA SER A 196 14.20 -6.99 11.97
C SER A 196 15.59 -6.84 12.58
N ASP A 197 16.23 -7.94 12.98
CA ASP A 197 17.56 -7.91 13.61
C ASP A 197 18.64 -7.46 12.62
N SER A 198 18.61 -7.98 11.40
CA SER A 198 19.55 -7.59 10.33
C SER A 198 19.35 -6.13 9.91
N PHE A 199 18.11 -5.66 9.91
CA PHE A 199 17.80 -4.25 9.63
C PHE A 199 18.34 -3.33 10.72
N LEU A 200 18.15 -3.67 11.99
CA LEU A 200 18.70 -2.88 13.10
C LEU A 200 20.23 -2.88 13.11
N GLN A 201 20.85 -4.01 12.78
CA GLN A 201 22.31 -4.06 12.58
C GLN A 201 22.75 -3.11 11.46
N TYR A 202 22.07 -3.14 10.30
CA TYR A 202 22.32 -2.20 9.21
C TYR A 202 22.23 -0.74 9.67
N LEU A 203 21.19 -0.37 10.44
CA LEU A 203 21.04 0.98 10.97
C LEU A 203 22.23 1.38 11.85
N THR A 204 22.66 0.46 12.71
CA THR A 204 23.78 0.67 13.64
C THR A 204 25.10 0.85 12.86
N ASP A 205 25.36 0.01 11.86
CA ASP A 205 26.55 0.08 11.00
C ASP A 205 26.60 1.38 10.20
N GLN A 206 25.43 1.93 9.82
CA GLN A 206 25.34 3.22 9.12
C GLN A 206 25.33 4.43 10.08
N GLY A 207 25.40 4.23 11.39
CA GLY A 207 25.36 5.30 12.37
C GLY A 207 24.02 6.06 12.39
N LEU A 208 22.92 5.32 12.18
CA LEU A 208 21.54 5.83 12.20
C LEU A 208 20.91 5.56 13.58
N PRO A 209 19.97 6.39 14.03
CA PRO A 209 19.31 6.18 15.29
C PRO A 209 18.36 4.97 15.22
N ALA A 210 18.78 3.86 15.80
CA ALA A 210 18.01 2.62 15.89
C ALA A 210 17.36 2.48 17.27
N VAL A 211 16.23 1.77 17.31
CA VAL A 211 15.60 1.36 18.56
C VAL A 211 16.38 0.19 19.16
N GLU A 212 16.56 0.22 20.47
CA GLU A 212 17.19 -0.89 21.16
C GLU A 212 16.23 -2.09 21.22
N ASN A 213 16.69 -3.20 20.65
CA ASN A 213 16.03 -4.50 20.73
C ASN A 213 16.94 -5.49 21.44
N HIS A 214 16.38 -6.22 22.39
CA HIS A 214 17.08 -7.27 23.10
C HIS A 214 16.27 -8.58 23.02
N GLN A 215 16.90 -9.60 22.49
CA GLN A 215 16.34 -10.94 22.56
C GLN A 215 16.55 -11.50 23.99
N VAL A 216 15.47 -11.87 24.63
CA VAL A 216 15.46 -12.31 26.00
C VAL A 216 15.23 -13.81 26.05
N LEU A 217 16.23 -14.52 26.56
CA LEU A 217 16.24 -16.00 26.71
C LEU A 217 16.05 -16.44 28.16
N SER A 218 16.09 -15.50 29.11
CA SER A 218 15.92 -15.77 30.53
C SER A 218 15.37 -14.55 31.27
N ARG A 219 14.71 -14.77 32.43
CA ARG A 219 14.22 -13.70 33.31
C ARG A 219 15.34 -12.81 33.82
N ASP A 220 16.50 -13.39 34.13
CA ASP A 220 17.68 -12.64 34.57
C ASP A 220 18.18 -11.64 33.52
N SER A 221 18.03 -11.98 32.25
CA SER A 221 18.37 -11.05 31.14
C SER A 221 17.51 -9.81 31.19
N ILE A 222 16.21 -9.91 31.49
CA ILE A 222 15.32 -8.77 31.65
C ILE A 222 15.83 -7.85 32.75
N HIS A 223 16.11 -8.41 33.93
CA HIS A 223 16.59 -7.61 35.05
C HIS A 223 17.91 -6.91 34.76
N LYS A 224 18.86 -7.61 34.10
CA LYS A 224 20.12 -7.01 33.68
C LYS A 224 19.94 -5.82 32.72
N ILE A 225 19.00 -5.93 31.75
CA ILE A 225 18.72 -4.85 30.80
C ILE A 225 18.09 -3.65 31.55
N LEU A 226 17.11 -3.90 32.43
CA LEU A 226 16.46 -2.85 33.20
C LEU A 226 17.43 -2.13 34.15
N HIS A 227 18.33 -2.86 34.80
CA HIS A 227 19.38 -2.26 35.63
C HIS A 227 20.39 -1.43 34.84
N ARG A 228 20.70 -1.83 33.62
CA ARG A 228 21.64 -1.11 32.76
C ARG A 228 21.05 0.21 32.24
N SER A 229 19.73 0.26 32.09
CA SER A 229 19.03 1.44 31.57
C SER A 229 17.82 1.81 32.39
N PRO A 230 18.01 2.36 33.61
CA PRO A 230 16.95 2.58 34.60
C PRO A 230 15.93 3.67 34.18
N THR A 231 16.30 4.54 33.24
CA THR A 231 15.44 5.63 32.75
C THR A 231 14.58 5.21 31.56
N LYS A 232 14.85 4.05 30.97
CA LYS A 232 14.14 3.58 29.78
C LYS A 232 13.00 2.66 30.15
N THR A 233 11.94 2.72 29.37
CA THR A 233 10.82 1.79 29.40
C THR A 233 10.88 0.86 28.21
N TYR A 234 10.42 -0.37 28.38
CA TYR A 234 10.48 -1.40 27.35
C TYR A 234 9.14 -2.11 27.22
N HIS A 235 8.78 -2.48 26.00
CA HIS A 235 7.72 -3.42 25.69
C HIS A 235 8.31 -4.81 25.54
N ILE A 236 7.71 -5.78 26.20
CA ILE A 236 8.09 -7.18 26.06
C ILE A 236 6.96 -7.92 25.34
N ARG A 237 7.32 -8.64 24.28
CA ARG A 237 6.42 -9.48 23.50
C ARG A 237 7.09 -10.81 23.15
N GLN A 238 6.28 -11.84 22.94
CA GLN A 238 6.77 -13.13 22.49
C GLN A 238 7.22 -13.04 21.02
N SER A 239 8.32 -13.69 20.67
CA SER A 239 8.89 -13.63 19.31
C SER A 239 8.16 -14.53 18.30
N ALA A 240 7.37 -15.53 18.77
CA ALA A 240 6.64 -16.44 17.89
C ALA A 240 5.28 -15.87 17.46
N PRO A 241 4.81 -16.16 16.22
CA PRO A 241 3.51 -15.70 15.71
C PRO A 241 2.34 -16.53 16.26
N ALA A 242 2.33 -16.84 17.55
CA ALA A 242 1.29 -17.67 18.15
C ALA A 242 0.24 -16.84 18.88
N VAL A 243 -0.94 -16.90 18.35
CA VAL A 243 -2.30 -16.94 18.93
C VAL A 243 -2.80 -15.82 19.84
N ASP A 244 -1.99 -15.09 20.61
CA ASP A 244 -2.46 -13.97 21.43
C ASP A 244 -1.60 -12.72 21.27
N LEU A 245 -1.95 -11.94 20.24
CA LEU A 245 -1.32 -10.63 19.89
C LEU A 245 -1.52 -9.53 20.94
N ASN A 246 -2.23 -9.78 22.04
CA ASN A 246 -2.70 -8.73 22.95
C ASN A 246 -1.98 -8.61 24.29
N LYS A 247 -1.01 -9.44 24.61
CA LYS A 247 -0.30 -9.32 25.89
C LYS A 247 1.06 -8.63 25.73
N THR A 248 1.03 -7.32 25.46
CA THR A 248 2.25 -6.49 25.51
C THR A 248 2.48 -6.05 26.94
N ILE A 249 3.59 -6.44 27.52
CA ILE A 249 3.96 -6.08 28.90
C ILE A 249 4.92 -4.90 28.86
N VAL A 250 4.59 -3.82 29.59
CA VAL A 250 5.46 -2.65 29.71
C VAL A 250 6.28 -2.76 31.00
N LEU A 251 7.61 -2.65 30.90
CA LEU A 251 8.54 -2.67 32.02
C LEU A 251 9.49 -1.45 31.97
N PRO A 252 9.97 -0.94 33.12
CA PRO A 252 9.61 -1.36 34.46
C PRO A 252 8.20 -0.84 34.89
N LYS A 253 7.59 -1.50 35.86
CA LYS A 253 6.37 -1.04 36.50
C LYS A 253 6.73 0.08 37.50
N ARG A 254 5.70 0.70 38.11
CA ARG A 254 5.87 1.82 39.07
C ARG A 254 6.74 1.46 40.27
N THR A 255 6.75 0.21 40.68
CA THR A 255 7.57 -0.28 41.79
C THR A 255 8.40 -1.48 41.35
N LEU A 256 9.56 -1.69 41.97
CA LEU A 256 10.43 -2.82 41.73
C LEU A 256 9.72 -4.15 42.01
N SER A 257 8.96 -4.22 43.10
CA SER A 257 8.20 -5.43 43.48
C SER A 257 7.19 -5.84 42.39
N LEU A 258 6.44 -4.88 41.84
CA LEU A 258 5.52 -5.16 40.72
C LEU A 258 6.26 -5.58 39.44
N THR A 259 7.45 -5.02 39.22
CA THR A 259 8.29 -5.41 38.08
C THR A 259 8.76 -6.84 38.23
N TYR A 260 9.22 -7.24 39.41
CA TYR A 260 9.62 -8.63 39.70
C TYR A 260 8.45 -9.60 39.58
N LEU A 261 7.27 -9.24 40.11
CA LEU A 261 6.07 -10.07 40.00
C LEU A 261 5.70 -10.33 38.54
N GLU A 262 5.60 -9.26 37.74
CA GLU A 262 5.24 -9.35 36.30
C GLU A 262 6.26 -10.21 35.51
N VAL A 263 7.56 -10.02 35.76
CA VAL A 263 8.63 -10.82 35.14
C VAL A 263 8.54 -12.28 35.55
N SER A 264 8.13 -12.58 36.80
CA SER A 264 7.97 -13.96 37.29
C SER A 264 6.85 -14.71 36.59
N GLU A 265 5.81 -14.02 36.11
CA GLU A 265 4.69 -14.63 35.39
C GLU A 265 5.03 -14.95 33.92
N ILE A 266 6.10 -14.32 33.37
CA ILE A 266 6.49 -14.56 31.97
C ILE A 266 7.14 -15.94 31.82
N GLN A 267 6.57 -16.79 31.00
CA GLN A 267 7.16 -18.08 30.65
C GLN A 267 8.17 -17.89 29.50
N ILE A 268 9.45 -17.84 29.85
CA ILE A 268 10.55 -17.71 28.91
C ILE A 268 11.26 -19.07 28.80
N SER A 269 11.43 -19.56 27.58
CA SER A 269 12.26 -20.74 27.28
C SER A 269 13.18 -20.42 26.10
N LYS A 270 14.21 -21.25 25.92
CA LYS A 270 15.09 -21.13 24.74
C LYS A 270 14.34 -21.35 23.43
N ASP A 271 13.29 -22.18 23.46
CA ASP A 271 12.46 -22.51 22.30
C ASP A 271 11.37 -21.46 22.04
N SER A 272 11.12 -20.57 23.02
CA SER A 272 10.15 -19.48 22.94
C SER A 272 10.79 -18.18 23.45
N PRO A 273 11.68 -17.58 22.64
CA PRO A 273 12.34 -16.34 23.00
C PRO A 273 11.37 -15.16 23.04
N TRP A 274 11.63 -14.23 23.92
CA TRP A 274 10.89 -12.97 24.02
C TRP A 274 11.74 -11.83 23.48
N LEU A 275 11.08 -10.86 22.88
CA LEU A 275 11.69 -9.62 22.38
C LEU A 275 11.36 -8.48 23.32
N MET A 276 12.40 -7.83 23.84
CA MET A 276 12.32 -6.63 24.67
C MET A 276 12.73 -5.43 23.84
N GLN A 277 11.77 -4.59 23.46
CA GLN A 277 11.96 -3.41 22.63
C GLN A 277 11.76 -2.13 23.43
N GLN A 278 12.64 -1.17 23.25
CA GLN A 278 12.49 0.13 23.90
C GLN A 278 11.16 0.78 23.55
N HIS A 279 10.44 1.27 24.55
CA HIS A 279 9.17 1.98 24.40
C HIS A 279 9.38 3.50 24.29
N ALA A 280 8.65 4.14 23.39
CA ALA A 280 8.70 5.58 23.23
C ALA A 280 7.62 6.29 24.07
N ARG A 281 8.01 7.36 24.76
CA ARG A 281 7.08 8.11 25.64
C ARG A 281 6.06 8.94 24.89
N LEU A 282 6.46 9.57 23.79
CA LEU A 282 5.55 10.38 22.97
C LEU A 282 4.68 9.49 22.07
N GLY A 283 5.21 8.36 21.63
CA GLY A 283 4.47 7.38 20.83
C GLY A 283 5.19 6.89 19.61
N GLU A 284 4.45 6.07 18.83
CA GLU A 284 4.92 5.48 17.60
C GLU A 284 4.33 6.22 16.38
N PHE A 285 5.17 6.47 15.39
CA PHE A 285 4.80 7.09 14.13
C PHE A 285 5.21 6.18 12.97
N THR A 286 4.50 6.30 11.88
CA THR A 286 4.82 5.64 10.63
C THR A 286 5.08 6.70 9.57
N ALA A 287 6.23 6.61 8.90
CA ALA A 287 6.57 7.45 7.76
C ALA A 287 6.47 6.59 6.48
N ASP A 288 5.48 6.85 5.66
CA ASP A 288 5.31 6.24 4.35
C ASP A 288 6.10 7.06 3.32
N LEU A 289 6.98 6.40 2.56
CA LEU A 289 8.02 7.03 1.74
C LEU A 289 8.04 6.48 0.32
N ILE A 290 8.40 7.36 -0.61
CA ILE A 290 8.98 6.97 -1.90
C ILE A 290 10.40 7.50 -1.94
N VAL A 291 11.35 6.60 -2.13
CA VAL A 291 12.77 6.94 -2.22
C VAL A 291 13.28 6.56 -3.61
N ILE A 292 13.96 7.50 -4.27
CA ILE A 292 14.59 7.31 -5.57
C ILE A 292 16.04 7.76 -5.50
N ARG A 293 16.97 6.85 -5.80
CA ARG A 293 18.43 7.10 -5.75
C ARG A 293 18.89 7.65 -4.40
N GLY A 294 18.27 7.18 -3.30
CA GLY A 294 18.60 7.64 -1.95
C GLY A 294 18.03 9.01 -1.58
N HIS A 295 17.19 9.59 -2.42
CA HIS A 295 16.49 10.84 -2.12
C HIS A 295 15.01 10.58 -1.83
N VAL A 296 14.48 11.23 -0.81
CA VAL A 296 13.06 11.14 -0.46
C VAL A 296 12.28 12.01 -1.44
N VAL A 297 11.51 11.35 -2.32
CA VAL A 297 10.65 12.03 -3.31
C VAL A 297 9.32 12.43 -2.69
N ALA A 298 8.80 11.59 -1.81
CA ALA A 298 7.52 11.80 -1.15
C ALA A 298 7.57 11.19 0.24
N ILE A 299 6.95 11.88 1.20
CA ILE A 299 6.84 11.43 2.59
C ILE A 299 5.48 11.79 3.15
N MET A 300 4.87 10.85 3.88
CA MET A 300 3.69 11.08 4.70
C MET A 300 3.90 10.50 6.09
N ILE A 301 3.76 11.35 7.12
CA ILE A 301 3.93 10.96 8.51
C ILE A 301 2.55 10.80 9.15
N ARG A 302 2.31 9.67 9.81
CA ARG A 302 1.06 9.36 10.53
C ARG A 302 1.36 8.67 11.87
N PRO A 303 0.51 8.83 12.88
CA PRO A 303 0.61 8.05 14.12
C PRO A 303 0.35 6.55 13.81
N ALA A 304 1.06 5.65 14.49
CA ALA A 304 0.94 4.21 14.26
C ALA A 304 -0.38 3.65 14.83
N ASN A 305 -0.87 4.18 15.96
CA ASN A 305 -2.10 3.71 16.60
C ASN A 305 -3.34 4.39 16.01
N ARG A 306 -4.24 3.61 15.43
CA ARG A 306 -5.52 4.08 14.88
C ARG A 306 -6.48 4.68 15.93
N GLU A 307 -6.38 4.27 17.18
CA GLU A 307 -7.28 4.74 18.25
C GLU A 307 -7.09 6.22 18.61
N SER A 308 -5.92 6.79 18.34
CA SER A 308 -5.65 8.22 18.55
C SER A 308 -6.19 9.14 17.43
N VAL A 309 -6.82 8.59 16.39
CA VAL A 309 -7.29 9.35 15.21
C VAL A 309 -8.42 10.32 15.53
N TRP A 310 -9.17 10.10 16.62
CA TRP A 310 -10.32 10.94 17.01
C TRP A 310 -9.95 12.15 17.87
N GLY A 311 -8.70 12.33 18.27
CA GLY A 311 -8.28 13.41 19.15
C GLY A 311 -6.87 13.94 18.97
N SER A 312 -6.13 13.49 17.95
CA SER A 312 -4.75 13.91 17.77
C SER A 312 -4.67 15.35 17.24
N SER A 313 -4.09 16.21 18.03
CA SER A 313 -3.58 17.51 17.61
C SER A 313 -2.76 17.37 16.32
N PRO A 314 -2.76 18.38 15.43
CA PRO A 314 -1.90 18.37 14.27
C PRO A 314 -0.45 18.13 14.67
N LEU A 315 0.27 17.32 13.89
CA LEU A 315 1.66 17.01 14.14
C LEU A 315 2.44 18.34 14.33
N ASN A 316 3.15 18.48 15.43
CA ASN A 316 3.95 19.67 15.67
C ASN A 316 5.00 19.82 14.56
N ASN A 317 5.12 21.01 13.98
CA ASN A 317 6.06 21.29 12.90
C ASN A 317 7.50 20.92 13.26
N GLY A 318 7.90 21.11 14.52
CA GLY A 318 9.23 20.73 15.02
C GLY A 318 9.46 19.22 15.01
N LEU A 319 8.44 18.45 15.39
CA LEU A 319 8.49 16.98 15.34
C LEU A 319 8.53 16.50 13.88
N ALA A 320 7.68 17.03 13.03
CA ALA A 320 7.64 16.69 11.60
C ALA A 320 8.98 16.95 10.93
N ALA A 321 9.60 18.10 11.18
CA ALA A 321 10.92 18.45 10.67
C ALA A 321 12.04 17.52 11.20
N THR A 322 11.95 17.09 12.46
CA THR A 322 12.92 16.16 13.04
C THR A 322 12.79 14.77 12.42
N ILE A 323 11.58 14.27 12.27
CA ILE A 323 11.32 12.99 11.57
C ILE A 323 11.83 13.05 10.14
N HIS A 324 11.51 14.11 9.41
CA HIS A 324 11.97 14.29 8.03
C HIS A 324 13.50 14.23 7.92
N ARG A 325 14.22 14.93 8.80
CA ARG A 325 15.69 14.91 8.84
C ARG A 325 16.26 13.51 9.07
N VAL A 326 15.66 12.74 9.99
CA VAL A 326 16.10 11.35 10.26
C VAL A 326 15.85 10.47 9.04
N ILE A 327 14.70 10.61 8.38
CA ILE A 327 14.36 9.84 7.18
C ILE A 327 15.24 10.22 5.98
N GLU A 328 15.52 11.50 5.76
CA GLU A 328 16.47 11.92 4.72
C GLU A 328 17.86 11.34 4.95
N LYS A 329 18.33 11.37 6.20
CA LYS A 329 19.61 10.76 6.57
C LYS A 329 19.59 9.25 6.32
N PHE A 330 18.48 8.56 6.64
CA PHE A 330 18.28 7.15 6.38
C PHE A 330 18.38 6.85 4.88
N ALA A 331 17.61 7.56 4.05
CA ALA A 331 17.60 7.38 2.62
C ALA A 331 18.98 7.66 1.97
N SER A 332 19.63 8.75 2.37
CA SER A 332 20.93 9.16 1.81
C SER A 332 22.08 8.20 2.13
N LYS A 333 22.06 7.52 3.28
CA LYS A 333 23.10 6.57 3.69
C LYS A 333 23.21 5.36 2.78
N GLY A 334 22.10 4.88 2.22
CA GLY A 334 22.10 3.80 1.25
C GLY A 334 22.42 4.25 -0.18
N GLY A 335 22.52 5.57 -0.41
CA GLY A 335 22.87 6.17 -1.70
C GLY A 335 21.93 5.74 -2.85
N SER A 336 22.46 5.70 -4.06
CA SER A 336 21.70 5.36 -5.27
C SER A 336 21.12 3.95 -5.31
N ARG A 337 21.49 3.08 -4.36
CA ARG A 337 20.99 1.70 -4.26
C ARG A 337 19.60 1.64 -3.64
N ILE A 338 19.20 2.65 -2.86
CA ILE A 338 17.86 2.69 -2.25
C ILE A 338 16.87 3.30 -3.24
N ASN A 339 16.05 2.43 -3.81
CA ASN A 339 14.92 2.79 -4.66
C ASN A 339 13.72 1.97 -4.23
N GLY A 340 12.55 2.60 -4.08
CA GLY A 340 11.34 1.87 -3.77
C GLY A 340 10.36 2.60 -2.88
N HIS A 341 9.38 1.82 -2.42
CA HIS A 341 8.32 2.22 -1.51
C HIS A 341 8.60 1.63 -0.13
N PHE A 342 8.57 2.45 0.89
CA PHE A 342 8.91 2.05 2.25
C PHE A 342 7.93 2.63 3.25
N SER A 343 7.58 1.86 4.25
CA SER A 343 6.87 2.33 5.44
C SER A 343 7.79 2.12 6.63
N VAL A 344 8.32 3.21 7.16
CA VAL A 344 9.29 3.20 8.27
C VAL A 344 8.57 3.48 9.56
N ARG A 345 8.67 2.56 10.51
CA ARG A 345 8.13 2.73 11.85
C ARG A 345 9.15 3.43 12.73
N LEU A 346 8.71 4.49 13.37
CA LEU A 346 9.53 5.39 14.18
C LEU A 346 9.02 5.42 15.61
N MET A 347 9.94 5.44 16.56
CA MET A 347 9.66 5.70 17.96
C MET A 347 10.18 7.08 18.32
N VAL A 348 9.35 7.85 19.00
CA VAL A 348 9.66 9.24 19.35
C VAL A 348 9.57 9.45 20.84
N ASP A 349 10.67 9.93 21.39
CA ASP A 349 10.76 10.42 22.77
C ASP A 349 10.79 11.95 22.80
N GLU A 350 10.17 12.52 23.82
CA GLU A 350 10.19 13.95 24.10
C GLU A 350 11.10 14.21 25.31
N GLU A 351 12.14 14.99 25.13
CA GLU A 351 13.01 15.44 26.17
C GLU A 351 12.80 16.94 26.40
N ARG A 352 12.35 17.31 27.61
CA ARG A 352 12.16 18.71 27.99
C ARG A 352 13.43 19.24 28.65
N ILE A 353 14.11 20.13 27.94
CA ILE A 353 15.33 20.80 28.44
C ILE A 353 15.00 22.26 28.73
N SER A 354 14.86 22.62 30.00
CA SER A 354 14.56 23.99 30.45
C SER A 354 13.36 24.63 29.74
N ASN A 355 13.58 25.37 28.65
CA ASN A 355 12.55 26.08 27.88
C ASN A 355 12.35 25.54 26.45
N SER A 356 12.99 24.44 26.07
CA SER A 356 12.89 23.85 24.76
C SER A 356 12.49 22.38 24.82
N VAL A 357 11.70 21.95 23.82
CA VAL A 357 11.34 20.56 23.64
C VAL A 357 12.23 19.99 22.54
N ARG A 358 12.99 18.96 22.89
CA ARG A 358 13.82 18.20 21.96
C ARG A 358 13.15 16.86 21.67
N TYR A 359 13.00 16.53 20.39
CA TYR A 359 12.48 15.25 19.97
C TYR A 359 13.63 14.30 19.61
N GLU A 360 13.65 13.15 20.23
CA GLU A 360 14.55 12.05 19.89
C GLU A 360 13.77 11.02 19.07
N VAL A 361 14.14 10.86 17.78
CA VAL A 361 13.48 9.98 16.84
C VAL A 361 14.40 8.78 16.54
N ARG A 362 13.88 7.56 16.74
CA ARG A 362 14.60 6.30 16.46
C ARG A 362 13.82 5.45 15.47
N ILE A 363 14.53 4.79 14.58
CA ILE A 363 13.96 3.89 13.59
C ILE A 363 13.79 2.52 14.23
N ALA A 364 12.56 1.98 14.17
CA ALA A 364 12.22 0.70 14.77
C ALA A 364 12.14 -0.44 13.75
N ASP A 365 11.58 -0.14 12.57
CA ASP A 365 11.32 -1.16 11.54
C ASP A 365 11.11 -0.49 10.19
N CYS A 366 11.27 -1.26 9.10
CA CYS A 366 11.03 -0.81 7.74
C CYS A 366 10.33 -1.89 6.93
N THR A 367 9.10 -1.63 6.53
CA THR A 367 8.36 -2.52 5.65
C THR A 367 8.49 -2.04 4.21
N GLN A 368 8.79 -2.96 3.31
CA GLN A 368 9.01 -2.70 1.88
C GLN A 368 7.74 -3.00 1.07
N GLY A 369 7.58 -2.31 -0.05
CA GLY A 369 6.54 -2.57 -1.03
C GLY A 369 5.47 -1.48 -1.12
N ALA A 370 4.89 -1.34 -2.32
CA ALA A 370 3.93 -0.29 -2.63
C ALA A 370 2.63 -0.37 -1.82
N ALA A 371 2.23 -1.57 -1.39
CA ALA A 371 1.03 -1.77 -0.58
C ALA A 371 1.09 -1.05 0.77
N THR A 372 2.29 -0.87 1.32
CA THR A 372 2.49 -0.25 2.64
C THR A 372 2.31 1.26 2.61
N VAL A 373 2.44 1.89 1.44
CA VAL A 373 2.39 3.35 1.25
C VAL A 373 1.15 3.84 0.51
N THR A 374 0.06 3.07 0.51
CA THR A 374 -1.18 3.40 -0.20
C THR A 374 -1.74 4.78 0.18
N HIS A 375 -1.60 5.19 1.43
CA HIS A 375 -2.08 6.48 1.92
C HIS A 375 -1.35 7.69 1.31
N LEU A 376 -0.13 7.48 0.83
CA LEU A 376 0.71 8.53 0.27
C LEU A 376 0.11 9.16 -0.99
N LEU A 377 -0.62 8.36 -1.81
CA LEU A 377 -1.25 8.84 -3.04
C LEU A 377 -2.43 9.81 -2.82
N GLN A 378 -2.94 9.93 -1.60
CA GLN A 378 -4.10 10.80 -1.32
C GLN A 378 -3.80 12.29 -1.46
N LYS A 379 -2.58 12.71 -1.16
CA LYS A 379 -2.23 14.12 -0.99
C LYS A 379 -1.15 14.61 -1.95
N ILE A 380 -0.49 13.72 -2.67
CA ILE A 380 0.59 14.10 -3.59
C ILE A 380 0.01 14.44 -4.95
N SER A 381 0.48 15.53 -5.55
CA SER A 381 0.10 15.88 -6.91
C SER A 381 0.66 14.84 -7.90
N SER A 382 -0.14 14.46 -8.90
CA SER A 382 0.25 13.49 -9.93
C SER A 382 1.57 13.89 -10.61
N ARG A 383 1.75 15.17 -10.89
CA ARG A 383 2.96 15.71 -11.55
C ARG A 383 4.21 15.56 -10.67
N SER A 384 4.12 15.90 -9.38
CA SER A 384 5.26 15.78 -8.46
C SER A 384 5.67 14.32 -8.31
N LEU A 385 4.68 13.42 -8.23
CA LEU A 385 4.92 11.98 -8.12
C LEU A 385 5.61 11.43 -9.37
N VAL A 386 5.12 11.75 -10.57
CA VAL A 386 5.71 11.29 -11.84
C VAL A 386 7.13 11.86 -12.03
N ASN A 387 7.33 13.14 -11.76
CA ASN A 387 8.66 13.75 -11.84
C ASN A 387 9.64 13.09 -10.86
N GLY A 388 9.17 12.76 -9.67
CA GLY A 388 9.96 12.03 -8.69
C GLY A 388 10.42 10.66 -9.20
N TYR A 389 9.52 9.87 -9.78
CA TYR A 389 9.89 8.58 -10.37
C TYR A 389 10.82 8.74 -11.59
N LEU A 390 10.60 9.76 -12.43
CA LEU A 390 11.44 10.01 -13.60
C LEU A 390 12.89 10.33 -13.23
N ALA A 391 13.12 10.82 -12.02
CA ALA A 391 14.46 11.09 -11.51
C ALA A 391 15.36 9.84 -11.48
N ILE A 392 14.79 8.61 -11.54
CA ILE A 392 15.57 7.37 -11.63
C ILE A 392 16.34 7.26 -12.96
N ILE A 393 15.79 7.84 -14.04
CA ILE A 393 16.38 7.80 -15.38
C ILE A 393 17.24 9.05 -15.64
N SER A 394 16.88 10.20 -15.03
CA SER A 394 17.59 11.44 -15.28
C SER A 394 19.05 11.35 -14.78
N LYS A 395 19.99 11.90 -15.56
CA LYS A 395 21.38 12.04 -15.14
C LYS A 395 21.58 13.26 -14.21
N GLU A 396 20.63 14.17 -14.21
CA GLU A 396 20.64 15.36 -13.37
C GLU A 396 20.34 14.99 -11.92
N ASP A 397 20.79 15.83 -10.99
CA ASP A 397 20.48 15.67 -9.58
C ASP A 397 18.97 15.64 -9.38
N VAL A 398 18.53 14.72 -8.53
CA VAL A 398 17.11 14.61 -8.18
C VAL A 398 16.64 15.99 -7.72
N PRO A 399 15.63 16.59 -8.38
CA PRO A 399 15.17 17.90 -7.97
C PRO A 399 14.77 17.78 -6.48
N LYS A 400 15.39 18.62 -5.65
CA LYS A 400 14.92 18.82 -4.27
C LYS A 400 13.53 19.45 -4.37
N THR A 401 12.54 18.64 -4.72
CA THR A 401 11.15 19.02 -4.60
C THR A 401 10.98 19.48 -3.17
N SER A 402 10.39 20.64 -2.96
CA SER A 402 9.90 21.04 -1.66
C SER A 402 9.03 19.89 -1.19
N VAL A 403 9.61 19.06 -0.32
CA VAL A 403 8.90 17.91 0.23
C VAL A 403 7.85 18.51 1.14
N ASP A 404 6.63 18.61 0.62
CA ASP A 404 5.50 18.93 1.46
C ASP A 404 5.39 17.79 2.48
N VAL A 405 5.86 18.05 3.69
CA VAL A 405 5.68 17.14 4.82
C VAL A 405 4.18 17.04 5.07
N LEU A 406 3.57 16.03 4.47
CA LEU A 406 2.14 15.81 4.57
C LEU A 406 1.86 15.24 5.96
N SER A 407 1.54 16.13 6.90
CA SER A 407 0.97 15.70 8.18
C SER A 407 -0.49 15.27 7.95
N PHE A 408 -0.83 14.08 8.44
CA PHE A 408 -2.19 13.56 8.33
C PHE A 408 -3.14 14.43 9.18
N ARG A 409 -3.95 15.25 8.51
CA ARG A 409 -5.05 15.98 9.12
C ARG A 409 -6.34 15.41 8.56
N VAL A 410 -7.08 14.68 9.38
CA VAL A 410 -8.44 14.26 9.05
C VAL A 410 -9.39 15.43 9.31
N ASP A 411 -9.47 16.35 8.38
CA ASP A 411 -10.53 17.37 8.38
C ASP A 411 -11.78 16.80 7.72
N PHE A 412 -12.55 16.01 8.46
CA PHE A 412 -13.80 15.42 8.00
C PHE A 412 -14.97 16.42 7.94
N SER A 413 -14.90 17.50 8.71
CA SER A 413 -16.01 18.43 8.90
C SER A 413 -16.10 19.58 7.90
N SER A 414 -15.01 19.93 7.23
CA SER A 414 -15.01 21.11 6.34
C SER A 414 -15.31 20.81 4.87
N ARG A 415 -15.35 19.52 4.47
CA ARG A 415 -15.52 19.15 3.05
C ARG A 415 -16.97 18.88 2.61
N LEU A 416 -17.88 18.60 3.55
CA LEU A 416 -19.30 18.35 3.24
C LEU A 416 -20.15 19.62 3.09
N THR A 417 -19.66 20.79 3.54
CA THR A 417 -20.44 22.04 3.54
C THR A 417 -20.14 22.98 2.37
N GLN A 418 -19.17 22.62 1.50
CA GLN A 418 -18.88 23.43 0.31
C GLN A 418 -19.26 22.69 -0.97
N LEU A 419 -20.56 22.47 -1.18
CA LEU A 419 -21.11 22.23 -2.51
C LEU A 419 -21.26 23.61 -3.21
N PRO A 420 -20.47 23.91 -4.24
CA PRO A 420 -20.71 25.12 -4.99
C PRO A 420 -21.89 24.93 -5.93
N SER A 421 -22.69 25.96 -6.01
CA SER A 421 -23.73 26.10 -7.02
C SER A 421 -23.16 25.85 -8.42
N LEU A 422 -23.69 24.81 -9.07
CA LEU A 422 -23.40 24.45 -10.45
C LEU A 422 -23.97 25.50 -11.41
N TYR A 423 -23.11 26.32 -12.01
CA TYR A 423 -23.43 26.98 -13.25
C TYR A 423 -22.74 26.26 -14.40
N LEU A 424 -23.52 25.50 -15.15
CA LEU A 424 -23.12 24.87 -16.41
C LEU A 424 -23.13 25.90 -17.54
N ASN A 425 -21.98 26.14 -18.11
CA ASN A 425 -21.87 26.87 -19.35
C ASN A 425 -21.14 25.97 -20.38
N VAL A 426 -21.79 25.69 -21.52
CA VAL A 426 -21.35 24.76 -22.53
C VAL A 426 -21.05 25.50 -23.81
N ASN A 427 -19.77 25.60 -24.18
CA ASN A 427 -19.43 25.95 -25.57
C ASN A 427 -17.99 25.53 -25.92
N GLY A 428 -17.85 24.45 -26.65
CA GLY A 428 -16.61 24.03 -27.31
C GLY A 428 -16.65 24.12 -28.84
N PHE A 429 -17.63 24.80 -29.39
CA PHE A 429 -17.85 24.74 -30.83
C PHE A 429 -17.03 25.72 -31.66
N ALA A 430 -16.29 26.58 -31.08
CA ALA A 430 -15.28 27.39 -31.77
C ALA A 430 -14.31 27.97 -30.73
N GLU A 431 -13.03 27.79 -30.96
CA GLU A 431 -11.95 28.38 -30.14
C GLU A 431 -12.09 29.93 -29.95
N ARG A 432 -13.04 30.53 -30.61
CA ARG A 432 -13.30 31.98 -30.60
C ARG A 432 -14.46 32.44 -29.70
N VAL A 433 -15.24 31.54 -29.12
CA VAL A 433 -16.47 31.88 -28.38
C VAL A 433 -16.46 31.41 -26.93
N ILE A 434 -15.44 30.69 -26.48
CA ILE A 434 -15.40 30.18 -25.13
C ILE A 434 -14.90 31.28 -24.18
N SER A 435 -15.80 31.75 -23.32
CA SER A 435 -15.43 32.71 -22.28
C SER A 435 -14.43 32.06 -21.31
N PRO A 436 -13.41 32.79 -20.82
CA PRO A 436 -12.42 32.26 -19.86
C PRO A 436 -13.07 31.73 -18.58
N THR A 437 -14.28 32.15 -18.25
CA THR A 437 -15.08 31.67 -17.14
C THR A 437 -15.50 30.18 -17.28
N LEU A 438 -15.79 29.75 -18.51
CA LEU A 438 -16.15 28.36 -18.78
C LEU A 438 -14.98 27.41 -18.55
N ARG A 439 -13.80 27.77 -18.99
CA ARG A 439 -12.57 26.99 -18.82
C ARG A 439 -12.25 26.85 -17.34
N SER A 440 -12.43 27.89 -16.54
CA SER A 440 -12.21 27.85 -15.10
C SER A 440 -13.26 27.01 -14.37
N VAL A 441 -14.52 27.04 -14.79
CA VAL A 441 -15.59 26.21 -14.18
C VAL A 441 -15.34 24.73 -14.41
N VAL A 442 -14.95 24.33 -15.62
CA VAL A 442 -14.71 22.92 -15.90
C VAL A 442 -13.42 22.42 -15.27
N GLN A 443 -12.37 23.23 -15.26
CA GLN A 443 -11.15 22.89 -14.50
C GLN A 443 -11.45 22.70 -13.01
N ASN A 444 -12.37 23.50 -12.46
CA ASN A 444 -12.82 23.33 -11.08
C ASN A 444 -13.66 22.05 -10.88
N ILE A 445 -14.49 21.68 -11.86
CA ILE A 445 -15.25 20.43 -11.82
C ILE A 445 -14.30 19.24 -11.92
N ASP A 446 -13.35 19.23 -12.84
CA ASP A 446 -12.35 18.16 -12.98
C ASP A 446 -11.53 18.01 -11.71
N LYS A 447 -11.07 19.12 -11.12
CA LYS A 447 -10.36 19.08 -9.84
C LYS A 447 -11.20 18.48 -8.70
N LYS A 448 -12.50 18.78 -8.67
CA LYS A 448 -13.42 18.21 -7.68
C LYS A 448 -13.74 16.75 -7.93
N LEU A 449 -13.82 16.33 -9.19
CA LEU A 449 -13.95 14.91 -9.54
C LEU A 449 -12.69 14.14 -9.13
N ASP A 450 -11.51 14.69 -9.36
CA ASP A 450 -10.25 14.08 -8.88
C ASP A 450 -10.19 14.02 -7.34
N GLU A 451 -10.67 15.03 -6.64
CA GLU A 451 -10.78 15.03 -5.18
C GLU A 451 -11.80 13.97 -4.70
N ALA A 452 -12.92 13.82 -5.39
CA ALA A 452 -13.92 12.80 -5.11
C ALA A 452 -13.39 11.40 -5.38
N ASP A 453 -12.65 11.16 -6.46
CA ASP A 453 -11.96 9.89 -6.74
C ASP A 453 -10.96 9.54 -5.65
N ASN A 454 -10.23 10.52 -5.11
CA ASN A 454 -9.33 10.30 -3.99
C ASN A 454 -10.06 9.90 -2.69
N ILE A 455 -11.28 10.43 -2.47
CA ILE A 455 -12.13 10.05 -1.34
C ILE A 455 -12.71 8.65 -1.57
N LEU A 456 -13.21 8.35 -2.75
CA LEU A 456 -13.80 7.07 -3.12
C LEU A 456 -12.79 5.92 -3.08
N LEU A 457 -11.50 6.19 -3.34
CA LEU A 457 -10.42 5.20 -3.19
C LEU A 457 -10.42 4.50 -1.83
N PHE A 458 -10.93 5.16 -0.78
CA PHE A 458 -10.93 4.64 0.58
C PHE A 458 -12.30 4.20 1.09
N TRP A 459 -13.41 4.63 0.46
CA TRP A 459 -14.73 4.47 1.04
C TRP A 459 -15.64 3.47 0.33
N ALA A 460 -15.52 3.29 -0.98
CA ALA A 460 -16.46 2.44 -1.69
C ALA A 460 -15.78 1.40 -2.58
N ASN A 461 -15.25 1.81 -3.68
CA ASN A 461 -14.67 0.91 -4.65
C ASN A 461 -13.50 1.60 -5.36
N TRP A 462 -12.29 1.30 -4.93
CA TRP A 462 -11.04 1.88 -5.46
C TRP A 462 -10.87 1.66 -6.98
N ARG A 463 -11.65 0.74 -7.57
CA ARG A 463 -11.66 0.49 -9.01
C ARG A 463 -12.41 1.56 -9.78
N PHE A 464 -13.36 2.24 -9.12
CA PHE A 464 -14.13 3.30 -9.73
C PHE A 464 -13.28 4.57 -9.87
N ALA A 465 -13.30 5.16 -11.05
CA ALA A 465 -12.87 6.53 -11.28
C ALA A 465 -13.76 7.14 -12.36
N PHE A 466 -14.10 8.42 -12.24
CA PHE A 466 -14.99 9.09 -13.19
C PHE A 466 -14.45 9.07 -14.62
N MET A 467 -13.11 9.12 -14.79
CA MET A 467 -12.48 9.05 -16.10
C MET A 467 -12.20 7.65 -16.59
N ASP A 468 -12.37 6.65 -15.71
CA ASP A 468 -12.05 5.25 -16.00
C ASP A 468 -12.98 4.32 -15.20
N PRO A 469 -14.31 4.31 -15.50
CA PRO A 469 -15.29 3.54 -14.74
C PRO A 469 -15.32 2.04 -15.08
N LEU A 470 -14.75 1.64 -16.23
CA LEU A 470 -14.82 0.26 -16.73
C LEU A 470 -14.22 -0.78 -15.78
N PRO A 471 -13.08 -0.56 -15.07
CA PRO A 471 -12.56 -1.52 -14.11
C PRO A 471 -13.53 -1.90 -13.02
N TRP A 472 -14.25 -0.93 -12.45
CA TRP A 472 -15.26 -1.15 -11.43
C TRP A 472 -16.44 -1.95 -11.98
N TRP A 473 -17.02 -1.51 -13.08
CA TRP A 473 -18.20 -2.15 -13.66
C TRP A 473 -17.90 -3.61 -14.08
N TRP A 474 -16.79 -3.83 -14.79
CA TRP A 474 -16.39 -5.16 -15.21
C TRP A 474 -16.11 -6.09 -14.04
N HIS A 475 -15.50 -5.57 -12.99
CA HIS A 475 -15.22 -6.35 -11.78
C HIS A 475 -16.54 -6.77 -11.10
N ALA A 476 -17.50 -5.85 -10.95
CA ALA A 476 -18.75 -6.10 -10.26
C ALA A 476 -19.68 -7.04 -11.01
N HIS A 477 -19.79 -6.90 -12.35
CA HIS A 477 -20.83 -7.58 -13.13
C HIS A 477 -20.31 -8.73 -14.01
N VAL A 478 -18.99 -8.83 -14.22
CA VAL A 478 -18.40 -9.90 -15.04
C VAL A 478 -17.42 -10.73 -14.24
N TYR A 479 -16.37 -10.12 -13.71
CA TYR A 479 -15.28 -10.87 -13.08
C TYR A 479 -15.71 -11.57 -11.78
N SER A 480 -16.30 -10.83 -10.84
CA SER A 480 -16.71 -11.38 -9.54
C SER A 480 -17.78 -12.48 -9.69
N PRO A 481 -18.89 -12.27 -10.44
CA PRO A 481 -19.85 -13.34 -10.66
C PRO A 481 -19.28 -14.60 -11.32
N LEU A 482 -18.44 -14.44 -12.36
CA LEU A 482 -17.84 -15.58 -13.05
C LEU A 482 -16.89 -16.37 -12.14
N THR A 483 -16.08 -15.69 -11.35
CA THR A 483 -15.16 -16.36 -10.39
C THR A 483 -15.92 -17.08 -9.29
N GLN A 484 -17.03 -16.52 -8.82
CA GLN A 484 -17.89 -17.16 -7.81
C GLN A 484 -18.57 -18.40 -8.38
N LEU A 485 -19.10 -18.33 -9.61
CA LEU A 485 -19.70 -19.48 -10.29
C LEU A 485 -18.68 -20.60 -10.54
N ASP A 486 -17.45 -20.26 -10.92
CA ASP A 486 -16.37 -21.25 -11.11
C ASP A 486 -16.04 -21.97 -9.80
N GLN A 487 -15.93 -21.21 -8.68
CA GLN A 487 -15.73 -21.79 -7.35
C GLN A 487 -16.89 -22.70 -6.92
N VAL A 488 -18.14 -22.34 -7.22
CA VAL A 488 -19.31 -23.19 -6.96
C VAL A 488 -19.22 -24.48 -7.75
N LEU A 489 -18.88 -24.40 -9.06
CA LEU A 489 -18.73 -25.56 -9.93
C LEU A 489 -17.61 -26.50 -9.44
N ASP A 490 -16.49 -25.95 -9.02
CA ASP A 490 -15.38 -26.76 -8.49
C ASP A 490 -15.74 -27.40 -7.14
N SER A 491 -16.48 -26.70 -6.30
CA SER A 491 -16.99 -27.27 -5.04
C SER A 491 -17.96 -28.43 -5.30
N ILE A 492 -18.82 -28.32 -6.33
CA ILE A 492 -19.74 -29.40 -6.73
C ILE A 492 -18.95 -30.58 -7.30
N LYS A 493 -17.97 -30.35 -8.18
CA LYS A 493 -17.11 -31.44 -8.73
C LYS A 493 -16.39 -32.19 -7.63
N GLN A 494 -15.81 -31.48 -6.64
CA GLN A 494 -15.14 -32.11 -5.51
C GLN A 494 -16.12 -32.95 -4.65
N ALA A 495 -17.34 -32.45 -4.45
CA ALA A 495 -18.36 -33.18 -3.72
C ALA A 495 -18.91 -34.41 -4.48
N CYS A 496 -18.82 -34.44 -5.82
CA CYS A 496 -19.19 -35.60 -6.61
C CYS A 496 -18.05 -36.63 -6.76
N ALA A 497 -16.80 -36.21 -6.53
CA ALA A 497 -15.63 -37.08 -6.59
C ALA A 497 -15.26 -37.74 -5.26
N SER A 498 -15.81 -37.22 -4.14
CA SER A 498 -15.72 -37.78 -2.77
C SER A 498 -16.89 -38.70 -2.46
#